data_c9b8e94eb34fb2cf633cb93882fc3bca
#
_entry.id   c9b8e94eb34fb2cf633cb93882fc3bca
#
_cell.length_a   1.000
_cell.length_b   1.000
_cell.length_c   1.000
_cell.angle_alpha   90.00
_cell.angle_beta   90.00
_cell.angle_gamma   90.00
#
_symmetry.space_group_name_H-M   'P 1'
#
loop_
_entity.id
_entity.type
_entity.pdbx_description
1 polymer ?
#
loop_
_entity_poly.entity_id
_entity_poly.type
_entity_poly.pdbx_seq_one_letter_code
_entity_poly.pdbx_strand_id
1 'polypeptide(L)'
;LLWAFFWKVSSFEYEYFGRVFFLAIYCFALINFLSMFSVNKNLKIISFLLLILLTYDYWHFRGTQEILIFSFLLILTKYLYNLLIKNQNNKLNLLCILLCLNLIIWTKNEGIILSLIISLIIIIFLKESVKFKLILLSIPLLMILIRFVSFKINGLDVNLSKDFDFSNIFIILINNFSFTNILLISKYIVFSSFKFPHIILSLLFAVLISFNKSLFKKFIFIYVYLFLSVSLLFFIYLSSPQGIEFMVSTGSLRLMFEFSAPYLLFILVFFKERFKI
;
A
#
# COMPACT_ATOMS: atom_id res chain seq x y z
N LEU A 1 0.92 -18.40 6.04
CA LEU A 1 0.67 -19.45 5.04
C LEU A 1 1.85 -19.62 4.08
N LEU A 2 2.31 -18.58 3.36
CA LEU A 2 3.49 -18.65 2.47
C LEU A 2 4.75 -19.12 3.21
N TRP A 3 4.99 -18.59 4.39
CA TRP A 3 6.11 -19.00 5.24
C TRP A 3 6.05 -20.49 5.61
N ALA A 4 4.90 -20.95 6.09
CA ALA A 4 4.69 -22.35 6.44
C ALA A 4 4.76 -23.27 5.21
N PHE A 5 4.32 -22.79 4.03
CA PHE A 5 4.45 -23.52 2.77
C PHE A 5 5.93 -23.74 2.39
N PHE A 6 6.74 -22.67 2.42
CA PHE A 6 8.17 -22.78 2.13
C PHE A 6 8.90 -23.68 3.14
N TRP A 7 8.53 -23.60 4.41
CA TRP A 7 9.08 -24.46 5.46
C TRP A 7 8.77 -25.94 5.21
N LYS A 8 7.53 -26.22 4.80
CA LYS A 8 7.08 -27.60 4.53
C LYS A 8 7.65 -28.17 3.22
N VAL A 9 7.86 -27.34 2.20
CA VAL A 9 8.37 -27.76 0.89
C VAL A 9 9.89 -27.90 0.88
N SER A 10 10.61 -27.02 1.57
CA SER A 10 12.07 -27.00 1.56
C SER A 10 12.71 -28.03 2.49
N SER A 11 11.95 -28.64 3.41
CA SER A 11 12.46 -29.50 4.48
C SER A 11 13.62 -28.88 5.31
N PHE A 12 13.84 -27.59 5.14
CA PHE A 12 14.84 -26.84 5.89
C PHE A 12 14.22 -26.27 7.15
N GLU A 13 14.75 -26.61 8.29
CA GLU A 13 14.37 -26.05 9.60
C GLU A 13 14.75 -24.57 9.77
N TYR A 14 15.30 -23.92 8.72
CA TYR A 14 15.79 -22.56 8.79
C TYR A 14 14.68 -21.52 8.53
N GLU A 15 14.34 -20.80 9.58
CA GLU A 15 13.42 -19.65 9.59
C GLU A 15 13.78 -18.55 8.56
N TYR A 16 15.03 -18.52 8.11
CA TYR A 16 15.59 -17.51 7.21
C TYR A 16 15.09 -17.58 5.76
N PHE A 17 14.63 -18.73 5.31
CA PHE A 17 14.26 -18.91 3.90
C PHE A 17 13.04 -18.03 3.51
N GLY A 18 12.06 -17.93 4.40
CA GLY A 18 10.91 -17.03 4.18
C GLY A 18 11.31 -15.56 4.10
N ARG A 19 12.33 -15.15 4.86
CA ARG A 19 12.87 -13.77 4.83
C ARG A 19 13.54 -13.45 3.50
N VAL A 20 14.33 -14.39 2.99
CA VAL A 20 14.98 -14.25 1.66
C VAL A 20 13.93 -14.08 0.56
N PHE A 21 12.84 -14.85 0.63
CA PHE A 21 11.75 -14.74 -0.33
C PHE A 21 11.05 -13.36 -0.27
N PHE A 22 10.79 -12.85 0.92
CA PHE A 22 10.21 -11.52 1.08
C PHE A 22 11.13 -10.42 0.55
N LEU A 23 12.43 -10.56 0.82
CA LEU A 23 13.44 -9.65 0.28
C LEU A 23 13.50 -9.72 -1.25
N ALA A 24 13.41 -10.90 -1.83
CA ALA A 24 13.39 -11.07 -3.29
C ALA A 24 12.15 -10.41 -3.93
N ILE A 25 10.96 -10.56 -3.32
CA ILE A 25 9.75 -9.86 -3.78
C ILE A 25 9.93 -8.34 -3.70
N TYR A 26 10.50 -7.84 -2.62
CA TYR A 26 10.76 -6.42 -2.43
C TYR A 26 11.75 -5.89 -3.49
N CYS A 27 12.88 -6.55 -3.72
CA CYS A 27 13.82 -6.17 -4.76
C CYS A 27 13.18 -6.19 -6.15
N PHE A 28 12.39 -7.21 -6.44
CA PHE A 28 11.62 -7.31 -7.68
C PHE A 28 10.64 -6.14 -7.82
N ALA A 29 9.96 -5.77 -6.76
CA ALA A 29 9.03 -4.64 -6.75
C ALA A 29 9.74 -3.31 -7.07
N LEU A 30 10.91 -3.06 -6.48
CA LEU A 30 11.72 -1.87 -6.78
C LEU A 30 12.19 -1.84 -8.23
N ILE A 31 12.71 -2.95 -8.75
CA ILE A 31 13.15 -3.06 -10.15
C ILE A 31 11.97 -2.82 -11.10
N ASN A 32 10.83 -3.44 -10.80
CA ASN A 32 9.61 -3.28 -11.55
C ASN A 32 9.13 -1.83 -11.55
N PHE A 33 9.14 -1.18 -10.40
CA PHE A 33 8.77 0.23 -10.24
C PHE A 33 9.69 1.16 -11.03
N LEU A 34 11.00 0.97 -10.96
CA LEU A 34 11.98 1.76 -11.72
C LEU A 34 11.86 1.55 -13.24
N SER A 35 11.33 0.44 -13.69
CA SER A 35 11.12 0.18 -15.12
C SER A 35 10.03 1.06 -15.76
N MET A 36 9.29 1.88 -14.97
CA MET A 36 8.37 2.90 -15.50
C MET A 36 9.07 3.94 -16.35
N PHE A 37 10.36 4.18 -16.10
CA PHE A 37 11.14 5.20 -16.75
C PHE A 37 12.20 4.59 -17.67
N SER A 38 12.33 5.16 -18.87
CA SER A 38 13.33 4.77 -19.86
C SER A 38 14.68 5.42 -19.52
N VAL A 39 15.29 5.01 -18.42
CA VAL A 39 16.54 5.59 -17.92
C VAL A 39 17.71 4.70 -18.30
N ASN A 40 18.90 5.30 -18.39
CA ASN A 40 20.17 4.61 -18.64
C ASN A 40 20.42 3.52 -17.56
N LYS A 41 21.05 2.41 -17.93
CA LYS A 41 21.26 1.25 -17.03
C LYS A 41 21.96 1.66 -15.72
N ASN A 42 22.99 2.49 -15.82
CA ASN A 42 23.73 2.94 -14.64
C ASN A 42 22.85 3.76 -13.69
N LEU A 43 22.02 4.65 -14.24
CA LEU A 43 21.11 5.46 -13.43
C LEU A 43 20.03 4.60 -12.77
N LYS A 44 19.57 3.52 -13.41
CA LYS A 44 18.65 2.54 -12.80
C LYS A 44 19.29 1.85 -11.60
N ILE A 45 20.55 1.45 -11.71
CA ILE A 45 21.27 0.80 -10.60
C ILE A 45 21.42 1.78 -9.42
N ILE A 46 21.87 3.01 -9.70
CA ILE A 46 21.99 4.04 -8.65
C ILE A 46 20.62 4.32 -7.99
N SER A 47 19.57 4.49 -8.79
CA SER A 47 18.21 4.70 -8.27
C SER A 47 17.71 3.52 -7.44
N PHE A 48 18.03 2.29 -7.84
CA PHE A 48 17.68 1.08 -7.09
C PHE A 48 18.36 1.06 -5.72
N LEU A 49 19.66 1.30 -5.67
CA LEU A 49 20.41 1.37 -4.41
C LEU A 49 19.89 2.49 -3.51
N LEU A 50 19.61 3.66 -4.10
CA LEU A 50 19.08 4.81 -3.36
C LEU A 50 17.69 4.52 -2.80
N LEU A 51 16.80 3.87 -3.56
CA LEU A 51 15.49 3.47 -3.06
C LEU A 51 15.60 2.44 -1.94
N ILE A 52 16.53 1.48 -2.03
CA ILE A 52 16.80 0.55 -0.92
C ILE A 52 17.20 1.34 0.33
N LEU A 53 18.17 2.26 0.22
CA LEU A 53 18.61 3.07 1.37
C LEU A 53 17.49 3.91 1.98
N LEU A 54 16.59 4.44 1.16
CA LEU A 54 15.48 5.28 1.61
C LEU A 54 14.35 4.48 2.27
N THR A 55 14.11 3.24 1.82
CA THR A 55 12.98 2.42 2.28
C THR A 55 13.39 1.29 3.22
N TYR A 56 14.70 1.08 3.43
CA TYR A 56 15.19 0.04 4.33
C TYR A 56 14.80 0.34 5.77
N ASP A 57 14.17 -0.65 6.42
CA ASP A 57 13.95 -0.65 7.86
C ASP A 57 14.12 -2.06 8.40
N TYR A 58 15.03 -2.21 9.37
CA TYR A 58 15.40 -3.48 9.96
C TYR A 58 14.21 -4.30 10.49
N TRP A 59 13.22 -3.63 11.09
CA TRP A 59 12.06 -4.32 11.65
C TRP A 59 11.17 -4.98 10.58
N HIS A 60 10.94 -4.26 9.47
CA HIS A 60 10.09 -4.76 8.39
C HIS A 60 10.75 -5.88 7.60
N PHE A 61 12.08 -5.91 7.55
CA PHE A 61 12.84 -6.96 6.85
C PHE A 61 13.03 -8.25 7.66
N ARG A 62 12.50 -8.33 8.88
CA ARG A 62 12.49 -9.58 9.68
C ARG A 62 11.48 -10.62 9.19
N GLY A 63 10.82 -10.40 8.07
CA GLY A 63 9.84 -11.33 7.48
C GLY A 63 8.41 -11.03 7.91
N THR A 64 8.11 -9.76 8.15
CA THR A 64 6.76 -9.30 8.45
C THR A 64 5.94 -9.11 7.17
N GLN A 65 4.61 -9.20 7.27
CA GLN A 65 3.70 -9.08 6.14
C GLN A 65 3.67 -7.66 5.54
N GLU A 66 4.13 -6.68 6.29
CA GLU A 66 4.20 -5.27 5.90
C GLU A 66 5.03 -5.07 4.62
N ILE A 67 6.16 -5.78 4.51
CA ILE A 67 7.01 -5.70 3.32
C ILE A 67 6.34 -6.26 2.07
N LEU A 68 5.46 -7.24 2.24
CA LEU A 68 4.69 -7.80 1.11
C LEU A 68 3.66 -6.80 0.61
N ILE A 69 2.89 -6.18 1.53
CA ILE A 69 1.91 -5.15 1.15
C ILE A 69 2.61 -3.97 0.47
N PHE A 70 3.69 -3.47 1.07
CA PHE A 70 4.51 -2.42 0.47
C PHE A 70 4.96 -2.79 -0.94
N SER A 71 5.48 -4.00 -1.12
CA SER A 71 5.98 -4.48 -2.42
C SER A 71 4.87 -4.59 -3.46
N PHE A 72 3.73 -5.17 -3.10
CA PHE A 72 2.59 -5.30 -4.02
C PHE A 72 1.97 -3.94 -4.37
N LEU A 73 1.90 -3.01 -3.42
CA LEU A 73 1.48 -1.64 -3.68
C LEU A 73 2.46 -0.91 -4.60
N LEU A 74 3.76 -1.16 -4.47
CA LEU A 74 4.77 -0.57 -5.33
C LEU A 74 4.65 -1.07 -6.78
N ILE A 75 4.48 -2.39 -6.96
CA ILE A 75 4.22 -3.00 -8.28
C ILE A 75 2.93 -2.42 -8.87
N LEU A 76 1.88 -2.38 -8.07
CA LEU A 76 0.58 -1.85 -8.47
C LEU A 76 0.66 -0.39 -8.91
N THR A 77 1.46 0.43 -8.22
CA THR A 77 1.67 1.84 -8.56
C THR A 77 2.20 2.02 -9.98
N LYS A 78 3.12 1.16 -10.42
CA LYS A 78 3.58 1.16 -11.82
C LYS A 78 2.45 0.91 -12.80
N TYR A 79 1.65 -0.11 -12.56
CA TYR A 79 0.58 -0.47 -13.49
C TYR A 79 -0.57 0.56 -13.48
N LEU A 80 -0.84 1.19 -12.34
CA LEU A 80 -1.74 2.34 -12.25
C LEU A 80 -1.21 3.55 -13.03
N TYR A 81 0.07 3.85 -12.92
CA TYR A 81 0.70 4.89 -13.72
C TYR A 81 0.58 4.62 -15.22
N ASN A 82 0.84 3.38 -15.65
CA ASN A 82 0.68 2.99 -17.04
C ASN A 82 -0.79 3.12 -17.51
N LEU A 83 -1.74 2.71 -16.68
CA LEU A 83 -3.17 2.76 -16.98
C LEU A 83 -3.69 4.21 -17.01
N LEU A 84 -3.42 4.99 -15.97
CA LEU A 84 -4.06 6.31 -15.77
C LEU A 84 -3.31 7.45 -16.46
N ILE A 85 -1.99 7.35 -16.61
CA ILE A 85 -1.15 8.42 -17.19
C ILE A 85 -0.76 8.13 -18.63
N LYS A 86 -0.31 6.90 -18.92
CA LYS A 86 0.08 6.51 -20.28
C LYS A 86 -1.09 6.03 -21.13
N ASN A 87 -2.28 5.91 -20.53
CA ASN A 87 -3.49 5.34 -21.17
C ASN A 87 -3.24 3.95 -21.80
N GLN A 88 -2.35 3.16 -21.19
CA GLN A 88 -2.04 1.81 -21.64
C GLN A 88 -3.06 0.81 -21.08
N ASN A 89 -4.26 0.82 -21.66
CA ASN A 89 -5.34 -0.12 -21.30
C ASN A 89 -5.16 -1.45 -22.03
N ASN A 90 -4.05 -2.16 -21.78
CA ASN A 90 -3.82 -3.49 -22.31
C ASN A 90 -4.16 -4.57 -21.28
N LYS A 91 -4.46 -5.78 -21.78
CA LYS A 91 -4.85 -6.93 -20.93
C LYS A 91 -3.80 -7.24 -19.86
N LEU A 92 -2.51 -7.07 -20.17
CA LEU A 92 -1.42 -7.33 -19.23
C LEU A 92 -1.42 -6.36 -18.04
N ASN A 93 -1.58 -5.05 -18.29
CA ASN A 93 -1.67 -4.06 -17.23
C ASN A 93 -2.85 -4.34 -16.29
N LEU A 94 -4.01 -4.66 -16.85
CA LEU A 94 -5.21 -4.99 -16.08
C LEU A 94 -5.01 -6.25 -15.25
N LEU A 95 -4.45 -7.31 -15.86
CA LEU A 95 -4.16 -8.56 -15.16
C LEU A 95 -3.20 -8.32 -13.98
N CYS A 96 -2.13 -7.56 -14.18
CA CYS A 96 -1.18 -7.23 -13.12
C CYS A 96 -1.82 -6.43 -11.98
N ILE A 97 -2.70 -5.46 -12.30
CA ILE A 97 -3.46 -4.70 -11.29
C ILE A 97 -4.33 -5.66 -10.47
N LEU A 98 -5.11 -6.52 -11.11
CA LEU A 98 -6.00 -7.46 -10.43
C LEU A 98 -5.24 -8.49 -9.59
N LEU A 99 -4.12 -8.99 -10.08
CA LEU A 99 -3.24 -9.88 -9.33
C LEU A 99 -2.67 -9.20 -8.09
N CYS A 100 -2.16 -7.98 -8.20
CA CYS A 100 -1.65 -7.23 -7.07
C CYS A 100 -2.75 -6.94 -6.03
N LEU A 101 -3.95 -6.53 -6.47
CA LEU A 101 -5.08 -6.32 -5.56
C LEU A 101 -5.45 -7.61 -4.82
N ASN A 102 -5.48 -8.74 -5.53
CA ASN A 102 -5.75 -10.04 -4.92
C ASN A 102 -4.69 -10.42 -3.88
N LEU A 103 -3.41 -10.27 -4.21
CA LEU A 103 -2.31 -10.55 -3.29
C LEU A 103 -2.39 -9.66 -2.03
N ILE A 104 -2.72 -8.37 -2.19
CA ILE A 104 -2.91 -7.44 -1.07
C ILE A 104 -4.09 -7.90 -0.18
N ILE A 105 -5.23 -8.28 -0.79
CA ILE A 105 -6.41 -8.79 -0.07
C ILE A 105 -6.06 -10.01 0.79
N TRP A 106 -5.26 -10.95 0.25
CA TRP A 106 -4.91 -12.18 0.95
C TRP A 106 -3.78 -12.03 1.98
N THR A 107 -3.01 -10.96 1.92
CA THR A 107 -1.87 -10.76 2.82
C THR A 107 -2.34 -10.38 4.23
N LYS A 108 -3.26 -9.42 4.36
CA LYS A 108 -3.66 -8.85 5.65
C LYS A 108 -5.07 -8.23 5.58
N ASN A 109 -5.68 -7.96 6.73
CA ASN A 109 -7.03 -7.36 6.79
C ASN A 109 -7.04 -5.93 6.27
N GLU A 110 -6.02 -5.15 6.60
CA GLU A 110 -5.83 -3.79 6.09
C GLU A 110 -5.74 -3.77 4.55
N GLY A 111 -5.23 -4.84 3.98
CA GLY A 111 -5.18 -5.04 2.52
C GLY A 111 -6.54 -5.06 1.84
N ILE A 112 -7.59 -5.49 2.53
CA ILE A 112 -8.96 -5.44 2.02
C ILE A 112 -9.36 -3.98 1.76
N ILE A 113 -9.17 -3.11 2.74
CA ILE A 113 -9.56 -1.72 2.64
C ILE A 113 -8.67 -0.98 1.64
N LEU A 114 -7.37 -1.27 1.63
CA LEU A 114 -6.44 -0.72 0.62
C LEU A 114 -6.87 -1.09 -0.81
N SER A 115 -7.28 -2.32 -1.02
CA SER A 115 -7.74 -2.76 -2.34
C SER A 115 -9.02 -2.04 -2.78
N LEU A 116 -9.92 -1.75 -1.85
CA LEU A 116 -11.12 -0.96 -2.11
C LEU A 116 -10.79 0.50 -2.43
N ILE A 117 -9.87 1.13 -1.68
CA ILE A 117 -9.39 2.50 -1.96
C ILE A 117 -8.81 2.57 -3.38
N ILE A 118 -7.96 1.63 -3.76
CA ILE A 118 -7.35 1.62 -5.08
C ILE A 118 -8.38 1.38 -6.18
N SER A 119 -9.32 0.47 -5.95
CA SER A 119 -10.43 0.23 -6.89
C SER A 119 -11.28 1.48 -7.08
N LEU A 120 -11.53 2.24 -6.02
CA LEU A 120 -12.23 3.52 -6.08
C LEU A 120 -11.45 4.55 -6.91
N ILE A 121 -10.13 4.64 -6.72
CA ILE A 121 -9.26 5.51 -7.51
C ILE A 121 -9.32 5.15 -8.98
N ILE A 122 -9.28 3.85 -9.32
CA ILE A 122 -9.42 3.39 -10.70
C ILE A 122 -10.76 3.84 -11.29
N ILE A 123 -11.86 3.66 -10.57
CA ILE A 123 -13.21 4.06 -11.02
C ILE A 123 -13.28 5.56 -11.29
N ILE A 124 -12.72 6.39 -10.42
CA ILE A 124 -12.78 7.85 -10.54
C ILE A 124 -11.94 8.34 -11.72
N PHE A 125 -10.70 7.85 -11.85
CA PHE A 125 -9.73 8.41 -12.78
C PHE A 125 -9.60 7.67 -14.12
N LEU A 126 -10.09 6.43 -14.22
CA LEU A 126 -10.04 5.69 -15.47
C LEU A 126 -11.03 6.29 -16.50
N LYS A 127 -10.55 6.59 -17.70
CA LYS A 127 -11.34 7.14 -18.81
C LYS A 127 -11.93 6.03 -19.67
N GLU A 128 -12.76 5.19 -19.06
CA GLU A 128 -13.42 4.05 -19.71
C GLU A 128 -14.93 4.05 -19.45
N SER A 129 -15.66 3.21 -20.17
CA SER A 129 -17.10 3.06 -19.99
C SER A 129 -17.47 2.64 -18.57
N VAL A 130 -18.62 3.06 -18.08
CA VAL A 130 -19.13 2.69 -16.74
C VAL A 130 -19.21 1.18 -16.59
N LYS A 131 -19.65 0.48 -17.63
CA LYS A 131 -19.73 -0.99 -17.65
C LYS A 131 -18.37 -1.64 -17.40
N PHE A 132 -17.32 -1.15 -18.02
CA PHE A 132 -15.96 -1.66 -17.83
C PHE A 132 -15.45 -1.40 -16.41
N LYS A 133 -15.70 -0.21 -15.87
CA LYS A 133 -15.35 0.14 -14.48
C LYS A 133 -16.03 -0.75 -13.46
N LEU A 134 -17.32 -1.07 -13.67
CA LEU A 134 -18.06 -1.97 -12.79
C LEU A 134 -17.51 -3.40 -12.83
N ILE A 135 -17.10 -3.89 -13.99
CA ILE A 135 -16.42 -5.19 -14.12
C ILE A 135 -15.11 -5.19 -13.33
N LEU A 136 -14.30 -4.12 -13.46
CA LEU A 136 -13.05 -4.01 -12.71
C LEU A 136 -13.26 -3.97 -11.19
N LEU A 137 -14.34 -3.36 -10.71
CA LEU A 137 -14.69 -3.33 -9.29
C LEU A 137 -15.22 -4.67 -8.78
N SER A 138 -16.00 -5.38 -9.61
CA SER A 138 -16.61 -6.65 -9.19
C SER A 138 -15.57 -7.73 -8.87
N ILE A 139 -14.40 -7.71 -9.51
CA ILE A 139 -13.36 -8.70 -9.29
C ILE A 139 -12.73 -8.61 -7.87
N PRO A 140 -12.24 -7.44 -7.40
CA PRO A 140 -11.78 -7.32 -6.01
C PRO A 140 -12.87 -7.65 -4.99
N LEU A 141 -14.12 -7.23 -5.23
CA LEU A 141 -15.24 -7.57 -4.34
C LEU A 141 -15.49 -9.08 -4.28
N LEU A 142 -15.43 -9.76 -5.42
CA LEU A 142 -15.53 -11.22 -5.48
C LEU A 142 -14.38 -11.90 -4.72
N MET A 143 -13.15 -11.39 -4.85
CA MET A 143 -11.98 -11.93 -4.14
C MET A 143 -12.09 -11.74 -2.63
N ILE A 144 -12.63 -10.61 -2.16
CA ILE A 144 -12.93 -10.38 -0.75
C ILE A 144 -13.97 -11.39 -0.25
N LEU A 145 -15.04 -11.60 -1.02
CA LEU A 145 -16.09 -12.58 -0.69
C LEU A 145 -15.50 -14.01 -0.62
N ILE A 146 -14.70 -14.40 -1.59
CA ILE A 146 -14.02 -15.72 -1.60
C ILE A 146 -13.14 -15.88 -0.36
N ARG A 147 -12.40 -14.84 0.05
CA ARG A 147 -11.59 -14.88 1.26
C ARG A 147 -12.46 -15.11 2.51
N PHE A 148 -13.55 -14.38 2.69
CA PHE A 148 -14.45 -14.55 3.83
C PHE A 148 -15.08 -15.95 3.86
N VAL A 149 -15.55 -16.42 2.71
CA VAL A 149 -16.13 -17.79 2.59
C VAL A 149 -15.07 -18.85 2.91
N SER A 150 -13.87 -18.71 2.38
CA SER A 150 -12.76 -19.63 2.63
C SER A 150 -12.41 -19.71 4.13
N PHE A 151 -12.39 -18.56 4.83
CA PHE A 151 -12.09 -18.54 6.26
C PHE A 151 -13.20 -19.21 7.06
N LYS A 152 -14.47 -18.94 6.71
CA LYS A 152 -15.62 -19.58 7.36
C LYS A 152 -15.64 -21.10 7.18
N ILE A 153 -15.37 -21.59 5.96
CA ILE A 153 -15.31 -23.03 5.67
C ILE A 153 -14.20 -23.73 6.46
N ASN A 154 -13.06 -23.07 6.64
CA ASN A 154 -11.91 -23.62 7.37
C ASN A 154 -12.00 -23.40 8.89
N GLY A 155 -13.14 -22.93 9.42
CA GLY A 155 -13.31 -22.69 10.85
C GLY A 155 -12.42 -21.58 11.42
N LEU A 156 -11.86 -20.73 10.54
CA LEU A 156 -11.10 -19.56 10.95
C LEU A 156 -12.10 -18.45 11.31
N ASP A 157 -11.91 -17.84 12.47
CA ASP A 157 -12.77 -16.74 12.90
C ASP A 157 -12.68 -15.60 11.88
N VAL A 158 -13.85 -15.19 11.38
CA VAL A 158 -13.97 -14.06 10.44
C VAL A 158 -13.72 -12.73 11.16
N ASN A 159 -13.94 -12.69 12.46
CA ASN A 159 -13.52 -11.60 13.36
C ASN A 159 -12.00 -11.68 13.58
N LEU A 160 -11.27 -11.47 12.57
CA LEU A 160 -9.87 -11.83 12.31
C LEU A 160 -8.85 -11.17 13.22
N SER A 161 -9.25 -10.30 14.09
CA SER A 161 -8.38 -9.77 15.12
C SER A 161 -9.21 -9.16 16.23
N LYS A 162 -8.71 -9.23 17.43
CA LYS A 162 -9.20 -8.43 18.54
C LYS A 162 -9.09 -6.91 18.26
N ASP A 163 -8.61 -6.56 17.06
CA ASP A 163 -8.35 -5.19 16.64
C ASP A 163 -9.58 -4.50 16.05
N PHE A 164 -10.56 -5.29 15.55
CA PHE A 164 -11.81 -4.75 14.98
C PHE A 164 -13.02 -5.51 15.48
N ASP A 165 -13.96 -4.80 16.07
CA ASP A 165 -15.29 -5.29 16.36
C ASP A 165 -16.28 -4.74 15.32
N PHE A 166 -16.51 -5.51 14.27
CA PHE A 166 -17.38 -5.09 13.16
C PHE A 166 -18.83 -4.84 13.60
N SER A 167 -19.31 -5.54 14.65
CA SER A 167 -20.67 -5.36 15.14
C SER A 167 -20.87 -4.01 15.85
N ASN A 168 -19.85 -3.52 16.52
CA ASN A 168 -19.89 -2.29 17.32
C ASN A 168 -19.04 -1.15 16.74
N ILE A 169 -18.50 -1.30 15.52
CA ILE A 169 -17.52 -0.38 14.92
C ILE A 169 -17.99 1.08 14.93
N PHE A 170 -19.25 1.34 14.62
CA PHE A 170 -19.81 2.70 14.63
C PHE A 170 -19.93 3.29 16.03
N ILE A 171 -20.30 2.46 17.02
CA ILE A 171 -20.41 2.90 18.42
C ILE A 171 -19.03 3.24 18.96
N ILE A 172 -18.03 2.37 18.70
CA ILE A 172 -16.64 2.56 19.10
C ILE A 172 -16.08 3.84 18.44
N LEU A 173 -16.32 4.02 17.15
CA LEU A 173 -15.88 5.18 16.40
C LEU A 173 -16.44 6.49 16.98
N ILE A 174 -17.76 6.52 17.27
CA ILE A 174 -18.41 7.71 17.86
C ILE A 174 -17.84 7.99 19.25
N ASN A 175 -17.69 6.97 20.10
CA ASN A 175 -17.16 7.13 21.45
C ASN A 175 -15.70 7.59 21.46
N ASN A 176 -14.90 7.14 20.49
CA ASN A 176 -13.50 7.50 20.35
C ASN A 176 -13.28 8.83 19.61
N PHE A 177 -14.31 9.39 18.97
CA PHE A 177 -14.20 10.62 18.21
C PHE A 177 -14.15 11.83 19.14
N SER A 178 -12.94 12.22 19.54
CA SER A 178 -12.68 13.41 20.37
C SER A 178 -11.49 14.17 19.81
N PHE A 179 -11.41 15.46 20.10
CA PHE A 179 -10.29 16.30 19.66
C PHE A 179 -8.95 15.79 20.20
N THR A 180 -8.91 15.34 21.45
CA THR A 180 -7.73 14.77 22.10
C THR A 180 -7.22 13.52 21.36
N ASN A 181 -8.11 12.62 20.96
CA ASN A 181 -7.77 11.41 20.23
C ASN A 181 -7.28 11.72 18.80
N ILE A 182 -7.94 12.66 18.12
CA ILE A 182 -7.49 13.11 16.79
C ILE A 182 -6.08 13.70 16.87
N LEU A 183 -5.81 14.52 17.89
CA LEU A 183 -4.49 15.11 18.08
C LEU A 183 -3.44 14.06 18.41
N LEU A 184 -3.78 13.09 19.25
CA LEU A 184 -2.90 11.95 19.57
C LEU A 184 -2.54 11.15 18.31
N ILE A 185 -3.54 10.75 17.52
CA ILE A 185 -3.32 10.01 16.27
C ILE A 185 -2.45 10.83 15.32
N SER A 186 -2.75 12.14 15.14
CA SER A 186 -1.97 13.04 14.29
C SER A 186 -0.50 13.10 14.72
N LYS A 187 -0.24 13.23 16.02
CA LYS A 187 1.11 13.22 16.59
C LYS A 187 1.88 11.96 16.21
N TYR A 188 1.26 10.80 16.35
CA TYR A 188 1.91 9.52 16.02
C TYR A 188 2.11 9.33 14.51
N ILE A 189 1.15 9.75 13.67
CA ILE A 189 1.31 9.71 12.20
C ILE A 189 2.50 10.57 11.77
N VAL A 190 2.60 11.80 12.30
CA VAL A 190 3.73 12.70 12.04
C VAL A 190 5.04 12.08 12.52
N PHE A 191 5.09 11.60 13.76
CA PHE A 191 6.27 10.95 14.32
C PHE A 191 6.71 9.73 13.49
N SER A 192 5.76 8.87 13.10
CA SER A 192 6.03 7.70 12.27
C SER A 192 6.53 8.09 10.87
N SER A 193 5.99 9.18 10.30
CA SER A 193 6.46 9.71 9.02
C SER A 193 7.93 10.12 9.06
N PHE A 194 8.38 10.72 10.18
CA PHE A 194 9.78 11.12 10.37
C PHE A 194 10.74 9.94 10.53
N LYS A 195 10.26 8.75 10.87
CA LYS A 195 11.08 7.54 10.94
C LYS A 195 11.48 7.00 9.55
N PHE A 196 10.71 7.34 8.53
CA PHE A 196 10.91 6.83 7.17
C PHE A 196 11.35 7.93 6.21
N PRO A 197 12.63 8.00 5.82
CA PRO A 197 13.15 9.06 4.95
C PRO A 197 12.38 9.18 3.63
N HIS A 198 11.94 8.06 3.05
CA HIS A 198 11.17 8.06 1.81
C HIS A 198 9.81 8.76 1.94
N ILE A 199 9.16 8.69 3.11
CA ILE A 199 7.87 9.37 3.33
C ILE A 199 8.08 10.88 3.35
N ILE A 200 9.07 11.36 4.13
CA ILE A 200 9.38 12.80 4.22
C ILE A 200 9.72 13.36 2.84
N LEU A 201 10.62 12.69 2.13
CA LEU A 201 11.01 13.12 0.78
C LEU A 201 9.81 13.10 -0.18
N SER A 202 8.97 12.08 -0.12
CA SER A 202 7.76 12.01 -0.94
C SER A 202 6.81 13.14 -0.67
N LEU A 203 6.56 13.49 0.59
CA LEU A 203 5.70 14.61 0.97
C LEU A 203 6.28 15.95 0.53
N LEU A 204 7.60 16.15 0.69
CA LEU A 204 8.28 17.34 0.20
C LEU A 204 8.14 17.49 -1.32
N PHE A 205 8.37 16.42 -2.08
CA PHE A 205 8.20 16.46 -3.53
C PHE A 205 6.73 16.59 -3.95
N ALA A 206 5.78 16.04 -3.18
CA ALA A 206 4.37 16.27 -3.41
C ALA A 206 4.04 17.78 -3.33
N VAL A 207 4.54 18.46 -2.29
CA VAL A 207 4.37 19.92 -2.17
C VAL A 207 5.01 20.65 -3.36
N LEU A 208 6.23 20.31 -3.74
CA LEU A 208 6.90 20.93 -4.89
C LEU A 208 6.15 20.70 -6.21
N ILE A 209 5.61 19.51 -6.45
CA ILE A 209 4.79 19.19 -7.63
C ILE A 209 3.48 19.98 -7.63
N SER A 210 2.89 20.24 -6.46
CA SER A 210 1.61 20.97 -6.36
C SER A 210 1.69 22.42 -6.85
N PHE A 211 2.88 23.05 -6.83
CA PHE A 211 3.09 24.37 -7.42
C PHE A 211 2.98 24.37 -8.95
N ASN A 212 3.16 23.23 -9.58
CA ASN A 212 2.95 23.11 -11.02
C ASN A 212 1.56 22.54 -11.32
N LYS A 213 0.62 23.45 -11.69
CA LYS A 213 -0.79 23.12 -11.92
C LYS A 213 -1.00 21.97 -12.94
N SER A 214 -0.16 21.88 -13.96
CA SER A 214 -0.27 20.82 -14.98
C SER A 214 0.14 19.46 -14.43
N LEU A 215 1.25 19.41 -13.68
CA LEU A 215 1.72 18.20 -13.01
C LEU A 215 0.77 17.77 -11.91
N PHE A 216 0.29 18.70 -11.10
CA PHE A 216 -0.71 18.41 -10.06
C PHE A 216 -1.94 17.72 -10.65
N LYS A 217 -2.55 18.28 -11.72
CA LYS A 217 -3.70 17.67 -12.39
C LYS A 217 -3.39 16.27 -12.94
N LYS A 218 -2.20 16.09 -13.50
CA LYS A 218 -1.77 14.81 -14.07
C LYS A 218 -1.63 13.72 -13.01
N PHE A 219 -1.15 14.06 -11.82
CA PHE A 219 -0.86 13.12 -10.74
C PHE A 219 -1.86 13.17 -9.57
N ILE A 220 -3.01 13.82 -9.78
CA ILE A 220 -4.03 13.99 -8.74
C ILE A 220 -4.47 12.67 -8.08
N PHE A 221 -4.43 11.56 -8.81
CA PHE A 221 -4.81 10.24 -8.27
C PHE A 221 -3.90 9.79 -7.11
N ILE A 222 -2.60 10.18 -7.09
CA ILE A 222 -1.70 9.91 -5.97
C ILE A 222 -2.01 10.79 -4.76
N TYR A 223 -2.40 12.06 -5.00
CA TYR A 223 -2.84 12.93 -3.90
C TYR A 223 -4.13 12.40 -3.26
N VAL A 224 -5.05 11.89 -4.07
CA VAL A 224 -6.26 11.23 -3.56
C VAL A 224 -5.91 9.97 -2.79
N TYR A 225 -4.95 9.16 -3.28
CA TYR A 225 -4.46 8.01 -2.54
C TYR A 225 -3.84 8.41 -1.19
N LEU A 226 -2.99 9.44 -1.17
CA LEU A 226 -2.37 9.95 0.05
C LEU A 226 -3.45 10.40 1.06
N PHE A 227 -4.44 11.17 0.60
CA PHE A 227 -5.53 11.60 1.46
C PHE A 227 -6.34 10.42 2.01
N LEU A 228 -6.73 9.47 1.17
CA LEU A 228 -7.52 8.31 1.57
C LEU A 228 -6.73 7.36 2.49
N SER A 229 -5.44 7.17 2.27
CA SER A 229 -4.61 6.32 3.13
C SER A 229 -4.39 6.95 4.52
N VAL A 230 -4.21 8.27 4.62
CA VAL A 230 -4.18 8.97 5.91
C VAL A 230 -5.54 8.90 6.61
N SER A 231 -6.63 9.13 5.88
CA SER A 231 -7.99 8.98 6.43
C SER A 231 -8.26 7.57 6.94
N LEU A 232 -7.75 6.56 6.24
CA LEU A 232 -7.84 5.16 6.66
C LEU A 232 -7.11 4.93 7.99
N LEU A 233 -5.93 5.53 8.21
CA LEU A 233 -5.24 5.43 9.49
C LEU A 233 -6.08 5.97 10.64
N PHE A 234 -6.69 7.15 10.46
CA PHE A 234 -7.63 7.68 11.45
C PHE A 234 -8.79 6.74 11.72
N PHE A 235 -9.39 6.20 10.65
CA PHE A 235 -10.49 5.24 10.79
C PHE A 235 -10.07 3.99 11.58
N ILE A 236 -8.92 3.38 11.23
CA ILE A 236 -8.39 2.18 11.91
C ILE A 236 -8.22 2.43 13.42
N TYR A 237 -7.60 3.56 13.79
CA TYR A 237 -7.31 3.86 15.19
C TYR A 237 -8.57 4.26 15.98
N LEU A 238 -9.46 5.05 15.37
CA LEU A 238 -10.71 5.45 16.03
C LEU A 238 -11.71 4.29 16.18
N SER A 239 -11.66 3.29 15.30
CA SER A 239 -12.55 2.13 15.36
C SER A 239 -12.02 0.96 16.20
N SER A 240 -10.85 1.11 16.82
CA SER A 240 -10.24 0.04 17.60
C SER A 240 -10.87 -0.10 19.00
N PRO A 241 -11.23 -1.32 19.41
CA PRO A 241 -11.74 -1.60 20.77
C PRO A 241 -10.62 -1.65 21.82
N GLN A 242 -9.34 -1.76 21.43
CA GLN A 242 -8.19 -1.95 22.34
C GLN A 242 -7.66 -0.66 22.98
N GLY A 243 -8.28 0.48 22.68
CA GLY A 243 -7.81 1.79 23.11
C GLY A 243 -6.81 2.41 22.11
N ILE A 244 -6.99 3.70 21.88
CA ILE A 244 -6.28 4.43 20.83
C ILE A 244 -4.78 4.51 21.09
N GLU A 245 -4.38 4.84 22.32
CA GLU A 245 -2.97 5.01 22.67
C GLU A 245 -2.15 3.72 22.43
N PHE A 246 -2.70 2.57 22.83
CA PHE A 246 -2.08 1.28 22.59
C PHE A 246 -1.95 1.00 21.09
N MET A 247 -3.01 1.18 20.34
CA MET A 247 -3.01 0.88 18.90
C MET A 247 -2.09 1.81 18.10
N VAL A 248 -2.06 3.10 18.45
CA VAL A 248 -1.20 4.06 17.74
C VAL A 248 0.27 3.83 18.06
N SER A 249 0.60 3.53 19.33
CA SER A 249 1.98 3.28 19.73
C SER A 249 2.57 2.00 19.11
N THR A 250 1.76 0.97 18.93
CA THR A 250 2.21 -0.34 18.39
C THR A 250 2.07 -0.45 16.88
N GLY A 251 1.07 0.19 16.28
CA GLY A 251 0.68 0.02 14.88
C GLY A 251 1.13 1.12 13.92
N SER A 252 1.41 2.35 14.42
CA SER A 252 1.61 3.50 13.52
C SER A 252 2.81 3.36 12.59
N LEU A 253 3.92 2.86 13.06
CA LEU A 253 5.11 2.62 12.22
C LEU A 253 4.82 1.60 11.13
N ARG A 254 4.16 0.51 11.48
CA ARG A 254 3.84 -0.59 10.56
C ARG A 254 2.92 -0.12 9.43
N LEU A 255 1.79 0.50 9.80
CA LEU A 255 0.79 0.94 8.83
C LEU A 255 1.31 2.09 7.95
N MET A 256 2.09 3.03 8.52
CA MET A 256 2.73 4.09 7.74
C MET A 256 3.70 3.53 6.69
N PHE A 257 4.49 2.52 7.04
CA PHE A 257 5.35 1.85 6.08
C PHE A 257 4.54 1.15 4.98
N GLU A 258 3.55 0.33 5.35
CA GLU A 258 2.71 -0.39 4.40
C GLU A 258 2.10 0.53 3.34
N PHE A 259 1.53 1.66 3.78
CA PHE A 259 0.76 2.55 2.89
C PHE A 259 1.65 3.48 2.06
N SER A 260 2.92 3.61 2.40
CA SER A 260 3.81 4.62 1.80
C SER A 260 4.34 4.27 0.41
N ALA A 261 4.23 3.02 -0.05
CA ALA A 261 4.81 2.61 -1.33
C ALA A 261 4.40 3.50 -2.52
N PRO A 262 3.11 3.85 -2.72
CA PRO A 262 2.72 4.74 -3.82
C PRO A 262 3.27 6.16 -3.70
N TYR A 263 3.64 6.62 -2.49
CA TYR A 263 4.21 7.96 -2.31
C TYR A 263 5.56 8.12 -3.02
N LEU A 264 6.32 7.03 -3.21
CA LEU A 264 7.57 7.04 -3.96
C LEU A 264 7.42 7.56 -5.39
N LEU A 265 6.20 7.53 -5.93
CA LEU A 265 5.95 8.08 -7.25
C LEU A 265 6.19 9.60 -7.30
N PHE A 266 5.96 10.34 -6.21
CA PHE A 266 6.27 11.78 -6.14
C PHE A 266 7.76 12.04 -6.35
N ILE A 267 8.62 11.23 -5.72
CA ILE A 267 10.08 11.33 -5.87
C ILE A 267 10.46 11.13 -7.33
N LEU A 268 9.99 10.02 -7.93
CA LEU A 268 10.37 9.68 -9.31
C LEU A 268 9.82 10.67 -10.33
N VAL A 269 8.60 11.16 -10.14
CA VAL A 269 7.99 12.16 -11.03
C VAL A 269 8.76 13.46 -10.99
N PHE A 270 9.12 13.94 -9.79
CA PHE A 270 9.90 15.16 -9.64
C PHE A 270 11.24 15.08 -10.37
N PHE A 271 11.98 13.98 -10.17
CA PHE A 271 13.27 13.79 -10.85
C PHE A 271 13.10 13.68 -12.37
N LYS A 272 12.10 12.95 -12.84
CA LYS A 272 11.81 12.82 -14.26
C LYS A 272 11.58 14.17 -14.94
N GLU A 273 10.70 14.98 -14.35
CA GLU A 273 10.34 16.28 -14.93
C GLU A 273 11.50 17.30 -14.84
N ARG A 274 12.30 17.26 -13.76
CA ARG A 274 13.41 18.16 -13.57
C ARG A 274 14.59 17.86 -14.48
N PHE A 275 14.89 16.58 -14.68
CA PHE A 275 16.07 16.15 -15.46
C PHE A 275 15.74 15.72 -16.88
N LYS A 276 14.45 15.81 -17.29
CA LYS A 276 13.96 15.38 -18.63
C LYS A 276 14.39 13.96 -19.01
N ILE A 277 14.40 13.06 -18.02
CA ILE A 277 14.81 11.67 -18.12
C ILE A 277 13.68 10.77 -18.60
#